data_193c71bb2e0a44255674276c29c9e2a3
#
_entry.id   193c71bb2e0a44255674276c29c9e2a3
#
_cell.length_a   1.000
_cell.length_b   1.000
_cell.length_c   1.000
_cell.angle_alpha   90.00
_cell.angle_beta   90.00
_cell.angle_gamma   90.00
#
_symmetry.space_group_name_H-M   'P 1'
#
loop_
_entity.id
_entity.type
_entity.pdbx_description
1 polymer ?
#
loop_
_entity_poly.entity_id
_entity_poly.type
_entity_poly.pdbx_seq_one_letter_code
_entity_poly.pdbx_strand_id
1 'polypeptide(L)'
;MPREHFDNNHVYLPKSDILSFEEIVHVVESLLPSGLRKVRLTGGEPLIRKDLHKLIRQLRALSPELDIALTTNAHLLSNSIEQLKQAGISRITVSLDAVDVDVYQTMGDTTSTPDLILASIDKTLALGIPVKVNTVVQKGINEHQIIPLISQVASRNVPIRFIEYMDVGATNSWNLDHVMTGKEMRTLIEKEFGRIQPIEPDHPSDVAREYSMKSGSVIGFIESISNPFCGDCSRARLSANGSIFTCLFATKGFDIRGILRMDASKTEISKAISSIWSQRKDRYSETRSEKTDSERIEMSFIGG
;
A
#
# COMPACT_ATOMS: atom_id res chain seq x y z
N MET A 1 -5.74 9.72 7.53
CA MET A 1 -5.13 10.90 6.83
C MET A 1 -5.35 12.09 7.74
N PRO A 2 -4.28 12.84 8.10
CA PRO A 2 -4.38 13.95 9.04
C PRO A 2 -5.34 15.03 8.55
N ARG A 3 -6.22 15.51 9.44
CA ARG A 3 -7.23 16.54 9.12
C ARG A 3 -6.61 17.90 8.78
N GLU A 4 -5.41 18.15 9.27
CA GLU A 4 -4.64 19.37 8.95
C GLU A 4 -4.38 19.50 7.44
N HIS A 5 -4.29 18.40 6.71
CA HIS A 5 -4.05 18.37 5.27
C HIS A 5 -5.30 18.07 4.44
N PHE A 6 -6.34 17.53 5.08
CA PHE A 6 -7.60 17.15 4.45
C PHE A 6 -8.77 17.77 5.24
N ASP A 7 -8.76 19.08 5.34
CA ASP A 7 -9.80 19.86 6.00
C ASP A 7 -11.11 19.85 5.19
N ASN A 8 -12.14 20.52 5.74
CA ASN A 8 -13.44 20.64 5.07
C ASN A 8 -13.40 21.40 3.73
N ASN A 9 -12.28 22.04 3.39
CA ASN A 9 -12.09 22.79 2.15
C ASN A 9 -11.38 21.94 1.07
N HIS A 10 -10.96 20.70 1.40
CA HIS A 10 -10.34 19.82 0.42
C HIS A 10 -11.29 19.53 -0.75
N VAL A 11 -10.88 19.90 -1.96
CA VAL A 11 -11.67 19.69 -3.18
C VAL A 11 -11.45 18.28 -3.68
N TYR A 12 -12.43 17.42 -3.48
CA TYR A 12 -12.43 16.08 -4.05
C TYR A 12 -12.69 16.12 -5.56
N LEU A 13 -12.17 15.13 -6.28
CA LEU A 13 -12.44 14.98 -7.71
C LEU A 13 -13.95 14.88 -7.98
N PRO A 14 -14.47 15.59 -9.00
CA PRO A 14 -15.82 15.38 -9.47
C PRO A 14 -16.04 13.90 -9.86
N LYS A 15 -17.24 13.39 -9.65
CA LYS A 15 -17.57 12.00 -10.02
C LYS A 15 -17.31 11.70 -11.50
N SER A 16 -17.51 12.68 -12.38
CA SER A 16 -17.21 12.61 -13.80
C SER A 16 -15.74 12.35 -14.11
N ASP A 17 -14.85 12.72 -13.21
CA ASP A 17 -13.41 12.57 -13.40
C ASP A 17 -12.87 11.25 -12.83
N ILE A 18 -13.68 10.56 -12.05
CA ILE A 18 -13.32 9.27 -11.47
C ILE A 18 -13.61 8.16 -12.48
N LEU A 19 -12.65 7.25 -12.67
CA LEU A 19 -12.85 6.06 -13.50
C LEU A 19 -14.00 5.19 -12.97
N SER A 20 -14.83 4.69 -13.87
CA SER A 20 -15.82 3.65 -13.57
C SER A 20 -15.12 2.31 -13.25
N PHE A 21 -15.86 1.34 -12.72
CA PHE A 21 -15.32 0.01 -12.54
C PHE A 21 -15.02 -0.67 -13.88
N GLU A 22 -15.82 -0.42 -14.88
CA GLU A 22 -15.66 -0.93 -16.24
C GLU A 22 -14.38 -0.37 -16.88
N GLU A 23 -14.09 0.93 -16.72
CA GLU A 23 -12.85 1.55 -17.19
C GLU A 23 -11.63 0.92 -16.50
N ILE A 24 -11.68 0.68 -15.18
CA ILE A 24 -10.60 0.02 -14.44
C ILE A 24 -10.40 -1.43 -14.91
N VAL A 25 -11.50 -2.17 -15.08
CA VAL A 25 -11.48 -3.57 -15.58
C VAL A 25 -10.88 -3.61 -16.97
N HIS A 26 -11.24 -2.67 -17.84
CA HIS A 26 -10.71 -2.58 -19.19
C HIS A 26 -9.19 -2.37 -19.21
N VAL A 27 -8.67 -1.51 -18.34
CA VAL A 27 -7.21 -1.31 -18.16
C VAL A 27 -6.54 -2.61 -17.70
N VAL A 28 -7.07 -3.24 -16.66
CA VAL A 28 -6.49 -4.48 -16.10
C VAL A 28 -6.50 -5.59 -17.14
N GLU A 29 -7.61 -5.78 -17.84
CA GLU A 29 -7.74 -6.79 -18.90
C GLU A 29 -6.73 -6.54 -20.04
N SER A 30 -6.50 -5.27 -20.41
CA SER A 30 -5.53 -4.89 -21.44
C SER A 30 -4.09 -5.22 -21.06
N LEU A 31 -3.78 -5.31 -19.76
CA LEU A 31 -2.43 -5.57 -19.24
C LEU A 31 -2.17 -7.05 -18.91
N LEU A 32 -3.18 -7.91 -18.82
CA LEU A 32 -2.99 -9.35 -18.54
C LEU A 32 -2.03 -10.02 -19.54
N PRO A 33 -2.15 -9.79 -20.89
CA PRO A 33 -1.21 -10.38 -21.84
C PRO A 33 0.24 -9.90 -21.65
N SER A 34 0.44 -8.72 -21.04
CA SER A 34 1.76 -8.17 -20.70
C SER A 34 2.34 -8.71 -19.38
N GLY A 35 1.68 -9.70 -18.77
CA GLY A 35 2.16 -10.36 -17.56
C GLY A 35 1.71 -9.70 -16.25
N LEU A 36 0.64 -8.92 -16.25
CA LEU A 36 0.04 -8.42 -15.01
C LEU A 36 -0.45 -9.60 -14.15
N ARG A 37 0.09 -9.73 -12.93
CA ARG A 37 -0.24 -10.83 -12.00
C ARG A 37 -0.92 -10.37 -10.74
N LYS A 38 -0.79 -9.09 -10.40
CA LYS A 38 -1.25 -8.54 -9.12
C LYS A 38 -1.94 -7.20 -9.30
N VAL A 39 -3.11 -7.06 -8.71
CA VAL A 39 -3.81 -5.78 -8.56
C VAL A 39 -3.97 -5.48 -7.08
N ARG A 40 -3.51 -4.30 -6.65
CA ARG A 40 -3.71 -3.84 -5.29
C ARG A 40 -4.69 -2.67 -5.30
N LEU A 41 -5.81 -2.85 -4.63
CA LEU A 41 -6.77 -1.79 -4.39
C LEU A 41 -6.33 -0.99 -3.15
N THR A 42 -6.14 0.30 -3.35
CA THR A 42 -5.67 1.25 -2.33
C THR A 42 -6.23 2.63 -2.67
N GLY A 43 -5.63 3.69 -2.19
CA GLY A 43 -6.03 5.08 -2.41
C GLY A 43 -5.85 5.84 -1.11
N GLY A 44 -6.74 6.76 -0.75
CA GLY A 44 -6.88 7.21 0.63
C GLY A 44 -7.38 6.04 1.49
N GLU A 45 -8.69 5.74 1.40
CA GLU A 45 -9.27 4.50 1.96
C GLU A 45 -10.20 3.85 0.92
N PRO A 46 -9.83 2.70 0.38
CA PRO A 46 -10.59 2.08 -0.71
C PRO A 46 -11.99 1.62 -0.31
N LEU A 47 -12.23 1.29 0.97
CA LEU A 47 -13.52 0.85 1.46
C LEU A 47 -14.59 1.95 1.51
N ILE A 48 -14.21 3.21 1.35
CA ILE A 48 -15.16 4.33 1.17
C ILE A 48 -15.83 4.23 -0.21
N ARG A 49 -15.17 3.63 -1.20
CA ARG A 49 -15.74 3.49 -2.53
C ARG A 49 -16.90 2.50 -2.50
N LYS A 50 -18.11 3.04 -2.73
CA LYS A 50 -19.34 2.23 -2.73
C LYS A 50 -19.21 1.05 -3.69
N ASP A 51 -19.70 -0.12 -3.27
CA ASP A 51 -19.77 -1.32 -4.10
C ASP A 51 -18.40 -1.87 -4.56
N LEU A 52 -17.29 -1.59 -3.87
CA LEU A 52 -15.95 -2.05 -4.23
C LEU A 52 -15.90 -3.57 -4.51
N HIS A 53 -16.71 -4.37 -3.83
CA HIS A 53 -16.83 -5.81 -4.06
C HIS A 53 -17.26 -6.17 -5.49
N LYS A 54 -18.00 -5.28 -6.19
CA LYS A 54 -18.36 -5.48 -7.60
C LYS A 54 -17.14 -5.38 -8.50
N LEU A 55 -16.23 -4.41 -8.25
CA LEU A 55 -14.96 -4.32 -8.96
C LEU A 55 -14.12 -5.58 -8.75
N ILE A 56 -13.99 -6.05 -7.49
CA ILE A 56 -13.23 -7.26 -7.19
C ILE A 56 -13.79 -8.47 -7.94
N ARG A 57 -15.11 -8.63 -7.98
CA ARG A 57 -15.77 -9.72 -8.72
C ARG A 57 -15.49 -9.65 -10.22
N GLN A 58 -15.54 -8.46 -10.81
CA GLN A 58 -15.22 -8.25 -12.23
C GLN A 58 -13.75 -8.59 -12.51
N LEU A 59 -12.83 -8.13 -11.66
CA LEU A 59 -11.40 -8.44 -11.78
C LEU A 59 -11.13 -9.96 -11.63
N ARG A 60 -11.80 -10.62 -10.68
CA ARG A 60 -11.69 -12.08 -10.49
C ARG A 60 -12.20 -12.86 -11.70
N ALA A 61 -13.22 -12.36 -12.35
CA ALA A 61 -13.76 -12.97 -13.58
C ALA A 61 -12.79 -12.88 -14.76
N LEU A 62 -11.87 -11.92 -14.79
CA LEU A 62 -10.85 -11.82 -15.84
C LEU A 62 -9.81 -12.95 -15.77
N SER A 63 -9.41 -13.31 -14.55
CA SER A 63 -8.41 -14.36 -14.32
C SER A 63 -8.53 -14.93 -12.90
N PRO A 64 -8.71 -16.26 -12.76
CA PRO A 64 -8.68 -16.94 -11.47
C PRO A 64 -7.34 -16.79 -10.74
N GLU A 65 -6.25 -16.64 -11.48
CA GLU A 65 -4.87 -16.55 -10.94
C GLU A 65 -4.48 -15.12 -10.52
N LEU A 66 -5.31 -14.11 -10.82
CA LEU A 66 -4.98 -12.72 -10.50
C LEU A 66 -4.93 -12.52 -8.98
N ASP A 67 -3.78 -12.09 -8.43
CA ASP A 67 -3.65 -11.74 -7.03
C ASP A 67 -4.32 -10.38 -6.77
N ILE A 68 -5.53 -10.39 -6.21
CA ILE A 68 -6.30 -9.18 -5.90
C ILE A 68 -6.13 -8.87 -4.42
N ALA A 69 -5.33 -7.86 -4.11
CA ALA A 69 -5.03 -7.42 -2.75
C ALA A 69 -5.74 -6.10 -2.41
N LEU A 70 -6.09 -5.92 -1.15
CA LEU A 70 -6.60 -4.67 -0.60
C LEU A 70 -5.62 -4.13 0.44
N THR A 71 -5.36 -2.81 0.45
CA THR A 71 -4.70 -2.12 1.56
C THR A 71 -5.69 -1.16 2.20
N THR A 72 -5.90 -1.24 3.51
CA THR A 72 -6.94 -0.49 4.23
C THR A 72 -6.48 -0.12 5.64
N ASN A 73 -7.01 0.98 6.18
CA ASN A 73 -6.93 1.30 7.60
C ASN A 73 -7.86 0.45 8.48
N ALA A 74 -8.64 -0.44 7.86
CA ALA A 74 -9.55 -1.42 8.46
C ALA A 74 -10.75 -0.88 9.26
N HIS A 75 -10.97 0.44 9.36
CA HIS A 75 -12.13 0.99 10.08
C HIS A 75 -13.48 0.50 9.52
N LEU A 76 -13.56 0.31 8.21
CA LEU A 76 -14.77 -0.16 7.52
C LEU A 76 -14.71 -1.66 7.17
N LEU A 77 -13.61 -2.34 7.51
CA LEU A 77 -13.34 -3.70 7.03
C LEU A 77 -14.35 -4.72 7.58
N SER A 78 -14.65 -4.67 8.87
CA SER A 78 -15.60 -5.60 9.52
C SER A 78 -16.99 -5.62 8.86
N ASN A 79 -17.41 -4.49 8.29
CA ASN A 79 -18.71 -4.37 7.61
C ASN A 79 -18.68 -4.86 6.15
N SER A 80 -17.50 -4.94 5.56
CA SER A 80 -17.33 -5.22 4.12
C SER A 80 -16.75 -6.59 3.84
N ILE A 81 -16.10 -7.22 4.82
CA ILE A 81 -15.22 -8.37 4.61
C ILE A 81 -15.92 -9.59 4.01
N GLU A 82 -17.18 -9.85 4.36
CA GLU A 82 -17.95 -10.98 3.83
C GLU A 82 -18.23 -10.80 2.33
N GLN A 83 -18.59 -9.57 1.92
CA GLN A 83 -18.78 -9.25 0.51
C GLN A 83 -17.48 -9.31 -0.29
N LEU A 84 -16.35 -8.88 0.32
CA LEU A 84 -15.03 -8.96 -0.30
C LEU A 84 -14.60 -10.42 -0.49
N LYS A 85 -14.85 -11.30 0.49
CA LYS A 85 -14.61 -12.75 0.38
C LYS A 85 -15.42 -13.36 -0.76
N GLN A 86 -16.72 -13.11 -0.78
CA GLN A 86 -17.61 -13.62 -1.83
C GLN A 86 -17.24 -13.10 -3.24
N ALA A 87 -16.65 -11.92 -3.30
CA ALA A 87 -16.16 -11.34 -4.55
C ALA A 87 -14.81 -11.92 -5.02
N GLY A 88 -14.10 -12.68 -4.16
CA GLY A 88 -12.85 -13.34 -4.51
C GLY A 88 -11.59 -12.54 -4.23
N ILE A 89 -11.57 -11.70 -3.15
CA ILE A 89 -10.35 -11.08 -2.67
C ILE A 89 -9.29 -12.13 -2.31
N SER A 90 -8.03 -11.91 -2.68
CA SER A 90 -6.95 -12.87 -2.38
C SER A 90 -6.37 -12.66 -0.98
N ARG A 91 -6.19 -11.41 -0.55
CA ARG A 91 -5.58 -11.06 0.73
C ARG A 91 -5.79 -9.59 1.09
N ILE A 92 -5.61 -9.28 2.37
CA ILE A 92 -5.75 -7.93 2.89
C ILE A 92 -4.45 -7.50 3.59
N THR A 93 -4.05 -6.26 3.36
CA THR A 93 -3.01 -5.59 4.13
C THR A 93 -3.69 -4.53 4.99
N VAL A 94 -3.48 -4.59 6.29
CA VAL A 94 -4.02 -3.65 7.26
C VAL A 94 -2.92 -2.70 7.70
N SER A 95 -3.19 -1.40 7.67
CA SER A 95 -2.31 -0.39 8.24
C SER A 95 -2.59 -0.26 9.74
N LEU A 96 -1.57 -0.48 10.57
CA LEU A 96 -1.65 -0.36 12.03
C LEU A 96 -0.30 0.12 12.57
N ASP A 97 -0.22 1.39 12.99
CA ASP A 97 1.03 2.03 13.35
C ASP A 97 1.33 2.02 14.85
N ALA A 98 0.35 1.68 15.69
CA ALA A 98 0.49 1.51 17.12
C ALA A 98 -0.62 0.63 17.70
N VAL A 99 -0.35 0.02 18.89
CA VAL A 99 -1.35 -0.63 19.74
C VAL A 99 -1.66 0.20 20.98
N ASP A 100 -0.82 1.16 21.34
CA ASP A 100 -1.14 2.21 22.29
C ASP A 100 -2.18 3.16 21.68
N VAL A 101 -3.24 3.48 22.44
CA VAL A 101 -4.38 4.26 21.96
C VAL A 101 -3.97 5.69 21.63
N ASP A 102 -3.20 6.33 22.48
CA ASP A 102 -2.82 7.74 22.31
C ASP A 102 -1.90 7.92 21.10
N VAL A 103 -0.92 7.02 20.96
CA VAL A 103 -0.01 7.00 19.79
C VAL A 103 -0.80 6.73 18.50
N TYR A 104 -1.70 5.74 18.51
CA TYR A 104 -2.52 5.40 17.37
C TYR A 104 -3.41 6.56 16.92
N GLN A 105 -4.06 7.22 17.88
CA GLN A 105 -4.94 8.37 17.61
C GLN A 105 -4.16 9.57 17.09
N THR A 106 -3.00 9.83 17.66
CA THR A 106 -2.12 10.93 17.22
C THR A 106 -1.63 10.71 15.78
N MET A 107 -1.10 9.52 15.47
CA MET A 107 -0.59 9.23 14.13
C MET A 107 -1.67 9.16 13.05
N GLY A 108 -2.83 8.61 13.39
CA GLY A 108 -3.96 8.44 12.47
C GLY A 108 -4.89 9.63 12.38
N ASP A 109 -4.70 10.66 13.24
CA ASP A 109 -5.67 11.76 13.43
C ASP A 109 -7.10 11.24 13.51
N THR A 110 -7.33 10.32 14.44
CA THR A 110 -8.58 9.56 14.57
C THR A 110 -9.00 9.46 16.04
N THR A 111 -10.29 9.26 16.27
CA THR A 111 -10.83 8.91 17.60
C THR A 111 -11.07 7.40 17.76
N SER A 112 -10.70 6.61 16.76
CA SER A 112 -10.80 5.15 16.80
C SER A 112 -9.72 4.54 17.70
N THR A 113 -9.83 3.24 17.96
CA THR A 113 -8.87 2.50 18.80
C THR A 113 -8.24 1.34 18.03
N PRO A 114 -7.01 0.93 18.38
CA PRO A 114 -6.37 -0.24 17.80
C PRO A 114 -7.19 -1.54 17.96
N ASP A 115 -7.95 -1.67 19.03
CA ASP A 115 -8.79 -2.85 19.30
C ASP A 115 -9.82 -3.08 18.19
N LEU A 116 -10.42 -2.03 17.63
CA LEU A 116 -11.33 -2.13 16.49
C LEU A 116 -10.62 -2.73 15.26
N ILE A 117 -9.38 -2.33 15.06
CA ILE A 117 -8.57 -2.82 13.93
C ILE A 117 -8.19 -4.28 14.16
N LEU A 118 -7.75 -4.63 15.37
CA LEU A 118 -7.42 -6.01 15.75
C LEU A 118 -8.64 -6.93 15.63
N ALA A 119 -9.82 -6.50 16.07
CA ALA A 119 -11.06 -7.23 15.88
C ALA A 119 -11.43 -7.44 14.40
N SER A 120 -11.14 -6.44 13.55
CA SER A 120 -11.33 -6.55 12.09
C SER A 120 -10.35 -7.57 11.47
N ILE A 121 -9.12 -7.64 11.97
CA ILE A 121 -8.14 -8.66 11.60
C ILE A 121 -8.66 -10.06 12.00
N ASP A 122 -9.10 -10.21 13.24
CA ASP A 122 -9.61 -11.50 13.76
C ASP A 122 -10.81 -11.99 12.93
N LYS A 123 -11.77 -11.12 12.60
CA LYS A 123 -12.91 -11.45 11.72
C LYS A 123 -12.44 -11.87 10.32
N THR A 124 -11.43 -11.18 9.77
CA THR A 124 -10.86 -11.48 8.45
C THR A 124 -10.21 -12.87 8.42
N LEU A 125 -9.41 -13.18 9.45
CA LEU A 125 -8.76 -14.50 9.60
C LEU A 125 -9.78 -15.62 9.79
N ALA A 126 -10.82 -15.40 10.58
CA ALA A 126 -11.91 -16.38 10.79
C ALA A 126 -12.64 -16.73 9.48
N LEU A 127 -12.64 -15.81 8.50
CA LEU A 127 -13.15 -16.07 7.16
C LEU A 127 -12.13 -16.77 6.25
N GLY A 128 -10.92 -17.07 6.71
CA GLY A 128 -9.86 -17.72 5.93
C GLY A 128 -9.18 -16.81 4.90
N ILE A 129 -9.25 -15.48 5.06
CA ILE A 129 -8.58 -14.53 4.19
C ILE A 129 -7.21 -14.22 4.79
N PRO A 130 -6.11 -14.37 4.04
CA PRO A 130 -4.78 -14.00 4.49
C PRO A 130 -4.68 -12.50 4.80
N VAL A 131 -4.07 -12.17 5.96
CA VAL A 131 -3.83 -10.80 6.41
C VAL A 131 -2.35 -10.57 6.56
N LYS A 132 -1.89 -9.37 6.22
CA LYS A 132 -0.59 -8.81 6.62
C LYS A 132 -0.82 -7.45 7.28
N VAL A 133 0.01 -7.09 8.25
CA VAL A 133 0.01 -5.75 8.85
C VAL A 133 1.17 -4.95 8.29
N ASN A 134 0.93 -3.70 7.94
CA ASN A 134 1.96 -2.72 7.60
C ASN A 134 1.98 -1.64 8.68
N THR A 135 3.16 -1.26 9.12
CA THR A 135 3.42 -0.22 10.12
C THR A 135 4.48 0.73 9.58
N VAL A 136 4.17 2.00 9.48
CA VAL A 136 5.18 3.04 9.25
C VAL A 136 5.83 3.38 10.59
N VAL A 137 7.16 3.30 10.65
CA VAL A 137 7.90 3.62 11.87
C VAL A 137 8.52 5.01 11.74
N GLN A 138 8.10 5.90 12.63
CA GLN A 138 8.62 7.27 12.73
C GLN A 138 9.34 7.43 14.07
N LYS A 139 10.65 7.72 14.01
CA LYS A 139 11.50 7.89 15.18
C LYS A 139 11.07 9.11 16.00
N GLY A 140 11.00 8.94 17.30
CA GLY A 140 10.50 9.94 18.24
C GLY A 140 8.97 9.93 18.38
N ILE A 141 8.25 9.09 17.64
CA ILE A 141 6.78 9.02 17.69
C ILE A 141 6.29 7.61 18.05
N ASN A 142 6.59 6.59 17.24
CA ASN A 142 6.04 5.23 17.46
C ASN A 142 7.06 4.10 17.43
N GLU A 143 8.36 4.37 17.43
CA GLU A 143 9.38 3.31 17.44
C GLU A 143 9.26 2.37 18.66
N HIS A 144 8.77 2.87 19.78
CA HIS A 144 8.51 2.08 20.99
C HIS A 144 7.31 1.13 20.83
N GLN A 145 6.52 1.28 19.78
CA GLN A 145 5.40 0.39 19.45
C GLN A 145 5.82 -0.86 18.66
N ILE A 146 7.06 -0.95 18.17
CA ILE A 146 7.53 -2.10 17.37
C ILE A 146 7.35 -3.41 18.15
N ILE A 147 7.80 -3.48 19.39
CA ILE A 147 7.71 -4.69 20.22
C ILE A 147 6.26 -5.04 20.60
N PRO A 148 5.44 -4.10 21.10
CA PRO A 148 4.02 -4.36 21.33
C PRO A 148 3.25 -4.82 20.09
N LEU A 149 3.49 -4.21 18.93
CA LEU A 149 2.86 -4.61 17.68
C LEU A 149 3.21 -6.04 17.28
N ILE A 150 4.49 -6.42 17.34
CA ILE A 150 4.92 -7.79 17.05
C ILE A 150 4.18 -8.77 17.98
N SER A 151 4.12 -8.50 19.28
CA SER A 151 3.44 -9.36 20.23
C SER A 151 1.97 -9.55 19.92
N GLN A 152 1.28 -8.48 19.51
CA GLN A 152 -0.14 -8.54 19.14
C GLN A 152 -0.40 -9.34 17.85
N VAL A 153 0.43 -9.17 16.82
CA VAL A 153 0.22 -9.86 15.54
C VAL A 153 0.76 -11.29 15.56
N ALA A 154 1.80 -11.57 16.34
CA ALA A 154 2.36 -12.91 16.49
C ALA A 154 1.36 -13.89 17.11
N SER A 155 0.58 -13.44 18.11
CA SER A 155 -0.49 -14.25 18.71
C SER A 155 -1.58 -14.68 17.70
N ARG A 156 -1.69 -13.98 16.57
CA ARG A 156 -2.62 -14.22 15.47
C ARG A 156 -1.98 -14.92 14.27
N ASN A 157 -0.69 -15.22 14.33
CA ASN A 157 0.09 -15.72 13.21
C ASN A 157 0.01 -14.81 11.95
N VAL A 158 -0.02 -13.51 12.15
CA VAL A 158 -0.10 -12.49 11.10
C VAL A 158 1.28 -11.90 10.83
N PRO A 159 1.79 -11.93 9.59
CA PRO A 159 3.03 -11.24 9.23
C PRO A 159 2.91 -9.74 9.40
N ILE A 160 3.93 -9.11 9.98
CA ILE A 160 4.04 -7.65 10.10
C ILE A 160 5.18 -7.12 9.26
N ARG A 161 4.99 -5.96 8.62
CA ARG A 161 6.01 -5.25 7.85
C ARG A 161 6.21 -3.85 8.40
N PHE A 162 7.41 -3.57 8.81
CA PHE A 162 7.85 -2.24 9.23
C PHE A 162 8.38 -1.47 8.02
N ILE A 163 7.92 -0.25 7.86
CA ILE A 163 8.23 0.64 6.73
C ILE A 163 8.99 1.82 7.28
N GLU A 164 10.16 2.12 6.72
CA GLU A 164 10.87 3.35 7.02
C GLU A 164 10.02 4.57 6.66
N TYR A 165 10.01 5.59 7.52
CA TYR A 165 9.27 6.82 7.26
C TYR A 165 9.83 7.53 6.04
N MET A 166 8.99 7.70 5.02
CA MET A 166 9.38 8.18 3.69
C MET A 166 8.86 9.57 3.39
N ASP A 167 9.57 10.29 2.53
CA ASP A 167 9.25 11.61 2.00
C ASP A 167 8.21 11.57 0.87
N VAL A 168 7.08 10.89 1.11
CA VAL A 168 5.97 10.79 0.16
C VAL A 168 5.01 11.97 0.30
N GLY A 169 4.58 12.55 -0.83
CA GLY A 169 3.75 13.76 -0.83
C GLY A 169 4.54 15.01 -0.42
N ALA A 170 3.82 16.11 -0.22
CA ALA A 170 4.38 17.42 0.15
C ALA A 170 4.01 17.84 1.59
N THR A 171 3.06 17.13 2.22
CA THR A 171 2.41 17.58 3.46
C THR A 171 2.93 16.89 4.73
N ASN A 172 3.80 15.89 4.63
CA ASN A 172 4.22 15.08 5.78
C ASN A 172 5.37 15.64 6.62
N SER A 173 5.87 16.85 6.30
CA SER A 173 6.99 17.51 7.02
C SER A 173 8.19 16.59 7.26
N TRP A 174 8.51 15.74 6.28
CA TRP A 174 9.51 14.70 6.40
C TRP A 174 10.90 15.24 6.68
N ASN A 175 11.60 14.59 7.63
CA ASN A 175 12.99 14.85 7.96
C ASN A 175 13.71 13.52 8.19
N LEU A 176 14.97 13.44 7.79
CA LEU A 176 15.84 12.27 8.02
C LEU A 176 15.99 11.92 9.51
N ASP A 177 15.95 12.89 10.41
CA ASP A 177 16.06 12.67 11.85
C ASP A 177 14.90 11.82 12.40
N HIS A 178 13.78 11.79 11.71
CA HIS A 178 12.62 10.96 12.05
C HIS A 178 12.64 9.57 11.41
N VAL A 179 13.68 9.24 10.66
CA VAL A 179 13.81 7.92 10.04
C VAL A 179 14.48 6.96 10.99
N MET A 180 13.82 5.87 11.31
CA MET A 180 14.41 4.69 11.94
C MET A 180 14.69 3.67 10.85
N THR A 181 15.98 3.37 10.64
CA THR A 181 16.40 2.45 9.57
C THR A 181 15.99 1.00 9.86
N GLY A 182 15.81 0.20 8.81
CA GLY A 182 15.54 -1.22 8.96
C GLY A 182 16.59 -1.96 9.80
N LYS A 183 17.86 -1.52 9.76
CA LYS A 183 18.94 -2.05 10.60
C LYS A 183 18.70 -1.74 12.08
N GLU A 184 18.31 -0.50 12.42
CA GLU A 184 17.99 -0.11 13.80
C GLU A 184 16.78 -0.90 14.32
N MET A 185 15.73 -1.03 13.49
CA MET A 185 14.54 -1.82 13.85
C MET A 185 14.90 -3.29 14.10
N ARG A 186 15.71 -3.92 13.24
CA ARG A 186 16.19 -5.30 13.45
C ARG A 186 16.98 -5.43 14.74
N THR A 187 17.89 -4.52 15.03
CA THR A 187 18.67 -4.53 16.26
C THR A 187 17.78 -4.48 17.52
N LEU A 188 16.75 -3.62 17.49
CA LEU A 188 15.76 -3.52 18.57
C LEU A 188 15.01 -4.84 18.76
N ILE A 189 14.54 -5.43 17.67
CA ILE A 189 13.77 -6.68 17.68
C ILE A 189 14.64 -7.86 18.14
N GLU A 190 15.88 -7.96 17.66
CA GLU A 190 16.79 -9.03 18.07
C GLU A 190 17.19 -8.97 19.54
N LYS A 191 17.23 -7.78 20.11
CA LYS A 191 17.47 -7.58 21.56
C LYS A 191 16.37 -8.20 22.40
N GLU A 192 15.12 -8.12 21.96
CA GLU A 192 13.95 -8.60 22.70
C GLU A 192 13.64 -10.08 22.40
N PHE A 193 13.59 -10.45 21.13
CA PHE A 193 13.12 -11.76 20.67
C PHE A 193 14.24 -12.73 20.28
N GLY A 194 15.50 -12.26 20.31
CA GLY A 194 16.66 -13.00 19.83
C GLY A 194 16.79 -12.94 18.31
N ARG A 195 17.83 -13.59 17.81
CA ARG A 195 18.24 -13.54 16.39
C ARG A 195 17.12 -13.94 15.45
N ILE A 196 16.90 -13.15 14.40
CA ILE A 196 15.98 -13.40 13.29
C ILE A 196 16.76 -13.96 12.09
N GLN A 197 16.11 -14.79 11.25
CA GLN A 197 16.73 -15.44 10.09
C GLN A 197 16.13 -14.86 8.82
N PRO A 198 16.96 -14.46 7.83
CA PRO A 198 16.44 -13.97 6.56
C PRO A 198 15.66 -15.06 5.83
N ILE A 199 14.60 -14.66 5.13
CA ILE A 199 13.82 -15.49 4.22
C ILE A 199 14.16 -15.02 2.80
N GLU A 200 14.51 -15.95 1.92
CA GLU A 200 14.74 -15.61 0.51
C GLU A 200 13.47 -15.06 -0.13
N PRO A 201 13.57 -13.98 -0.92
CA PRO A 201 12.41 -13.41 -1.58
C PRO A 201 11.86 -14.34 -2.67
N ASP A 202 10.55 -14.45 -2.78
CA ASP A 202 9.89 -15.20 -3.84
C ASP A 202 10.15 -14.57 -5.22
N HIS A 203 10.34 -13.24 -5.25
CA HIS A 203 10.59 -12.50 -6.48
C HIS A 203 11.55 -11.31 -6.24
N PRO A 204 12.49 -11.02 -7.18
CA PRO A 204 13.42 -9.87 -7.05
C PRO A 204 12.73 -8.51 -6.81
N SER A 205 11.51 -8.34 -7.31
CA SER A 205 10.72 -7.11 -7.12
C SER A 205 9.99 -7.02 -5.78
N ASP A 206 10.15 -7.99 -4.88
CA ASP A 206 9.54 -7.93 -3.55
C ASP A 206 10.14 -6.78 -2.75
N VAL A 207 9.26 -5.95 -2.19
CA VAL A 207 9.66 -4.70 -1.54
C VAL A 207 10.09 -4.90 -0.10
N ALA A 208 9.59 -5.94 0.56
CA ALA A 208 9.93 -6.25 1.95
C ALA A 208 10.99 -7.34 2.00
N ARG A 209 12.05 -7.11 2.77
CA ARG A 209 12.97 -8.16 3.20
C ARG A 209 12.35 -8.86 4.40
N GLU A 210 11.98 -10.11 4.22
CA GLU A 210 11.27 -10.88 5.25
C GLU A 210 12.26 -11.72 6.06
N TYR A 211 11.94 -11.91 7.36
CA TYR A 211 12.72 -12.67 8.33
C TYR A 211 11.79 -13.54 9.16
N SER A 212 12.25 -14.74 9.52
CA SER A 212 11.57 -15.60 10.49
C SER A 212 12.11 -15.39 11.90
N MET A 213 11.21 -15.34 12.86
CA MET A 213 11.52 -15.36 14.28
C MET A 213 11.60 -16.80 14.81
N LYS A 214 12.18 -17.03 16.00
CA LYS A 214 12.17 -18.33 16.67
C LYS A 214 10.77 -18.87 16.94
N SER A 215 9.79 -17.99 17.09
CA SER A 215 8.37 -18.35 17.24
C SER A 215 7.71 -18.90 15.97
N GLY A 216 8.36 -18.80 14.82
CA GLY A 216 7.79 -19.07 13.49
C GLY A 216 7.08 -17.85 12.88
N SER A 217 6.91 -16.75 13.61
CA SER A 217 6.30 -15.52 13.08
C SER A 217 7.20 -14.88 12.02
N VAL A 218 6.59 -14.25 11.02
CA VAL A 218 7.28 -13.55 9.93
C VAL A 218 7.22 -12.05 10.15
N ILE A 219 8.37 -11.39 10.08
CA ILE A 219 8.51 -9.94 10.09
C ILE A 219 9.20 -9.48 8.80
N GLY A 220 8.84 -8.31 8.30
CA GLY A 220 9.45 -7.75 7.09
C GLY A 220 9.87 -6.31 7.29
N PHE A 221 10.80 -5.86 6.46
CA PHE A 221 11.27 -4.45 6.44
C PHE A 221 11.20 -3.90 5.04
N ILE A 222 10.60 -2.72 4.89
CA ILE A 222 10.57 -1.95 3.64
C ILE A 222 11.52 -0.78 3.82
N GLU A 223 12.73 -0.93 3.30
CA GLU A 223 13.89 -0.08 3.55
C GLU A 223 14.09 0.91 2.39
N SER A 224 13.07 1.71 2.08
CA SER A 224 13.09 2.64 0.93
C SER A 224 14.07 3.80 1.08
N ILE A 225 14.52 4.10 2.30
CA ILE A 225 15.46 5.18 2.62
C ILE A 225 16.88 4.63 2.75
N SER A 226 17.09 3.63 3.61
CA SER A 226 18.43 3.12 3.93
C SER A 226 18.94 2.10 2.92
N ASN A 227 18.07 1.43 2.17
CA ASN A 227 18.43 0.37 1.23
C ASN A 227 17.46 0.33 0.03
N PRO A 228 17.51 1.33 -0.86
CA PRO A 228 16.61 1.48 -1.99
C PRO A 228 16.64 0.27 -2.94
N PHE A 229 15.50 -0.01 -3.59
CA PHE A 229 15.29 -1.16 -4.48
C PHE A 229 14.63 -0.74 -5.81
N CYS A 230 15.02 0.42 -6.36
CA CYS A 230 14.42 0.97 -7.57
C CYS A 230 14.70 0.12 -8.82
N GLY A 231 15.85 -0.55 -8.88
CA GLY A 231 16.28 -1.33 -10.05
C GLY A 231 15.30 -2.43 -10.45
N ASP A 232 14.76 -3.16 -9.48
CA ASP A 232 13.86 -4.30 -9.68
C ASP A 232 12.37 -3.94 -9.56
N CYS A 233 12.04 -2.65 -9.47
CA CYS A 233 10.67 -2.22 -9.25
C CYS A 233 9.76 -2.46 -10.47
N SER A 234 8.77 -3.33 -10.33
CA SER A 234 7.79 -3.73 -11.35
C SER A 234 6.38 -3.16 -11.11
N ARG A 235 6.27 -2.05 -10.34
CA ARG A 235 4.98 -1.49 -9.91
C ARG A 235 4.61 -0.24 -10.69
N ALA A 236 3.37 -0.19 -11.17
CA ALA A 236 2.72 1.03 -11.65
C ALA A 236 1.48 1.31 -10.79
N ARG A 237 0.99 2.53 -10.84
CA ARG A 237 -0.23 2.96 -10.15
C ARG A 237 -1.19 3.58 -11.15
N LEU A 238 -2.46 3.21 -11.05
CA LEU A 238 -3.56 3.87 -11.73
C LEU A 238 -4.34 4.67 -10.70
N SER A 239 -4.29 5.99 -10.81
CA SER A 239 -5.07 6.85 -9.93
C SER A 239 -6.56 6.83 -10.26
N ALA A 240 -7.38 7.30 -9.33
CA ALA A 240 -8.83 7.33 -9.49
C ALA A 240 -9.29 8.15 -10.72
N ASN A 241 -8.51 9.14 -11.16
CA ASN A 241 -8.80 9.95 -12.34
C ASN A 241 -8.20 9.44 -13.66
N GLY A 242 -7.60 8.23 -13.65
CA GLY A 242 -7.07 7.62 -14.87
C GLY A 242 -5.67 8.06 -15.27
N SER A 243 -4.85 8.50 -14.33
CA SER A 243 -3.43 8.77 -14.57
C SER A 243 -2.57 7.58 -14.17
N ILE A 244 -1.62 7.19 -14.99
CA ILE A 244 -0.60 6.17 -14.70
C ILE A 244 0.62 6.83 -14.10
N PHE A 245 1.09 6.28 -12.98
CA PHE A 245 2.33 6.66 -12.31
C PHE A 245 3.27 5.45 -12.24
N THR A 246 4.51 5.63 -12.65
CA THR A 246 5.54 4.60 -12.66
C THR A 246 6.38 4.57 -11.39
N CYS A 247 6.25 5.61 -10.53
CA CYS A 247 6.94 5.73 -9.25
C CYS A 247 6.00 6.27 -8.17
N LEU A 248 6.23 5.87 -6.91
CA LEU A 248 5.53 6.43 -5.73
C LEU A 248 5.85 7.92 -5.53
N PHE A 249 7.05 8.33 -5.90
CA PHE A 249 7.56 9.70 -5.76
C PHE A 249 7.41 10.52 -7.04
N ALA A 250 6.54 10.10 -7.97
CA ALA A 250 6.32 10.82 -9.21
C ALA A 250 5.69 12.21 -8.95
N THR A 251 6.16 13.19 -9.71
CA THR A 251 5.62 14.56 -9.70
C THR A 251 4.58 14.78 -10.79
N LYS A 252 4.47 13.84 -11.75
CA LYS A 252 3.52 13.89 -12.86
C LYS A 252 3.04 12.49 -13.22
N GLY A 253 1.74 12.36 -13.48
CA GLY A 253 1.13 11.17 -14.07
C GLY A 253 0.92 11.30 -15.57
N PHE A 254 0.72 10.16 -16.23
CA PHE A 254 0.37 10.06 -17.64
C PHE A 254 -1.14 9.80 -17.77
N ASP A 255 -1.88 10.74 -18.30
CA ASP A 255 -3.33 10.62 -18.48
C ASP A 255 -3.67 9.56 -19.53
N ILE A 256 -4.38 8.50 -19.11
CA ILE A 256 -4.95 7.48 -20.01
C ILE A 256 -6.48 7.55 -20.06
N ARG A 257 -7.12 8.38 -19.23
CA ARG A 257 -8.58 8.54 -19.19
C ARG A 257 -9.12 8.98 -20.55
N GLY A 258 -8.39 9.90 -21.22
CA GLY A 258 -8.79 10.38 -22.53
C GLY A 258 -8.94 9.26 -23.56
N ILE A 259 -7.96 8.37 -23.62
CA ILE A 259 -8.02 7.22 -24.56
C ILE A 259 -9.09 6.20 -24.15
N LEU A 260 -9.27 5.96 -22.84
CA LEU A 260 -10.33 5.07 -22.35
C LEU A 260 -11.73 5.55 -22.76
N ARG A 261 -11.98 6.85 -22.74
CA ARG A 261 -13.27 7.48 -23.07
C ARG A 261 -13.49 7.73 -24.56
N MET A 262 -12.48 7.44 -25.39
CA MET A 262 -12.58 7.39 -26.84
C MET A 262 -12.73 5.96 -27.37
N ASP A 263 -13.22 5.04 -26.54
CA ASP A 263 -13.44 3.62 -26.86
C ASP A 263 -12.19 2.90 -27.41
N ALA A 264 -11.01 3.26 -26.88
CA ALA A 264 -9.77 2.62 -27.30
C ALA A 264 -9.81 1.11 -27.05
N SER A 265 -9.34 0.34 -28.00
CA SER A 265 -9.20 -1.10 -27.90
C SER A 265 -8.17 -1.50 -26.81
N LYS A 266 -8.29 -2.73 -26.30
CA LYS A 266 -7.33 -3.30 -25.35
C LYS A 266 -5.88 -3.21 -25.84
N THR A 267 -5.69 -3.39 -27.14
CA THR A 267 -4.38 -3.31 -27.79
C THR A 267 -3.80 -1.88 -27.75
N GLU A 268 -4.62 -0.87 -27.98
CA GLU A 268 -4.20 0.53 -27.91
C GLU A 268 -3.86 0.95 -26.50
N ILE A 269 -4.68 0.58 -25.51
CA ILE A 269 -4.42 0.83 -24.10
C ILE A 269 -3.11 0.14 -23.64
N SER A 270 -2.94 -1.14 -23.97
CA SER A 270 -1.73 -1.90 -23.66
C SER A 270 -0.49 -1.25 -24.28
N LYS A 271 -0.55 -0.84 -25.55
CA LYS A 271 0.55 -0.13 -26.21
C LYS A 271 0.87 1.21 -25.56
N ALA A 272 -0.14 2.01 -25.22
CA ALA A 272 0.05 3.28 -24.52
C ALA A 272 0.76 3.10 -23.18
N ILE A 273 0.29 2.16 -22.34
CA ILE A 273 0.89 1.89 -21.03
C ILE A 273 2.29 1.28 -21.18
N SER A 274 2.52 0.38 -22.14
CA SER A 274 3.84 -0.20 -22.42
C SER A 274 4.83 0.86 -22.89
N SER A 275 4.38 1.85 -23.69
CA SER A 275 5.23 2.99 -24.08
C SER A 275 5.63 3.84 -22.88
N ILE A 276 4.69 4.14 -21.97
CA ILE A 276 4.98 4.85 -20.73
C ILE A 276 6.00 4.06 -19.91
N TRP A 277 5.80 2.76 -19.76
CA TRP A 277 6.65 1.87 -18.99
C TRP A 277 8.07 1.76 -19.56
N SER A 278 8.23 1.61 -20.87
CA SER A 278 9.54 1.48 -21.55
C SER A 278 10.41 2.74 -21.43
N GLN A 279 9.79 3.92 -21.28
CA GLN A 279 10.47 5.18 -21.09
C GLN A 279 10.82 5.49 -19.63
N ARG A 280 10.45 4.59 -18.70
CA ARG A 280 10.64 4.77 -17.27
C ARG A 280 12.12 4.90 -16.91
N LYS A 281 12.46 5.97 -16.19
CA LYS A 281 13.80 6.24 -15.63
C LYS A 281 13.74 6.54 -14.13
N ASP A 282 12.63 6.16 -13.48
CA ASP A 282 12.39 6.47 -12.07
C ASP A 282 13.33 5.69 -11.16
N ARG A 283 14.22 6.38 -10.47
CA ARG A 283 15.12 5.86 -9.43
C ARG A 283 15.17 6.79 -8.23
N TYR A 284 14.04 7.41 -7.89
CA TYR A 284 13.99 8.46 -6.88
C TYR A 284 14.64 8.06 -5.56
N SER A 285 14.31 6.88 -5.00
CA SER A 285 14.86 6.47 -3.70
C SER A 285 16.38 6.32 -3.70
N GLU A 286 16.98 6.01 -4.85
CA GLU A 286 18.44 5.90 -5.02
C GLU A 286 19.10 7.26 -5.25
N THR A 287 18.41 8.22 -5.89
CA THR A 287 18.94 9.55 -6.25
C THR A 287 18.34 10.67 -5.38
N ARG A 288 17.77 10.34 -4.23
CA ARG A 288 17.05 11.28 -3.35
C ARG A 288 17.87 12.53 -2.99
N SER A 289 19.16 12.37 -2.69
CA SER A 289 20.05 13.46 -2.31
C SER A 289 20.36 14.46 -3.45
N GLU A 290 20.09 14.08 -4.69
CA GLU A 290 20.36 14.90 -5.89
C GLU A 290 19.17 15.77 -6.30
N LYS A 291 18.00 15.60 -5.66
CA LYS A 291 16.75 16.24 -6.07
C LYS A 291 16.36 17.37 -5.13
N THR A 292 16.24 18.56 -5.71
CA THR A 292 15.66 19.75 -5.09
C THR A 292 14.13 19.65 -4.97
N ASP A 293 13.54 20.46 -4.10
CA ASP A 293 12.12 20.60 -3.79
C ASP A 293 11.24 20.70 -5.06
N SER A 294 10.73 19.59 -5.53
CA SER A 294 9.65 19.57 -6.51
C SER A 294 8.33 19.22 -5.78
N GLU A 295 7.26 19.93 -6.07
CA GLU A 295 5.93 19.59 -5.59
C GLU A 295 5.62 18.13 -5.93
N ARG A 296 5.49 17.30 -4.91
CA ARG A 296 5.17 15.87 -5.04
C ARG A 296 3.66 15.69 -4.97
N ILE A 297 3.19 14.70 -5.70
CA ILE A 297 1.78 14.34 -5.63
C ILE A 297 1.54 13.55 -4.35
N GLU A 298 0.47 13.88 -3.66
CA GLU A 298 0.09 13.21 -2.40
C GLU A 298 -0.13 11.70 -2.59
N MET A 299 0.37 10.91 -1.65
CA MET A 299 0.23 9.46 -1.66
C MET A 299 -1.25 9.03 -1.66
N SER A 300 -2.11 9.78 -1.01
CA SER A 300 -3.56 9.56 -1.00
C SER A 300 -4.20 9.64 -2.39
N PHE A 301 -3.59 10.39 -3.31
CA PHE A 301 -4.07 10.53 -4.68
C PHE A 301 -3.55 9.42 -5.59
N ILE A 302 -2.27 9.06 -5.47
CA ILE A 302 -1.64 8.06 -6.36
C ILE A 302 -1.72 6.63 -5.81
N GLY A 303 -2.18 6.45 -4.58
CA GLY A 303 -2.27 5.17 -3.90
C GLY A 303 -0.92 4.64 -3.40
N GLY A 304 -0.80 4.42 -2.11
CA GLY A 304 0.40 3.93 -1.42
C GLY A 304 0.16 2.63 -0.66
#